data_1b9514f6f0968997ed8564df686d24a5
#
_entry.id   1b9514f6f0968997ed8564df686d24a5
#
_cell.length_a   1.000
_cell.length_b   1.000
_cell.length_c   1.000
_cell.angle_alpha   90.00
_cell.angle_beta   90.00
_cell.angle_gamma   90.00
#
_symmetry.space_group_name_H-M   'P 1'
#
loop_
_entity.id
_entity.type
_entity.pdbx_description
1 polymer ?
#
loop_
_entity_poly.entity_id
_entity_poly.type
_entity_poly.pdbx_seq_one_letter_code
_entity_poly.pdbx_strand_id
1 'polypeptide(L)'
;MSEVVVANNANINPSAAAAVGATSVALTLGGSSTYDETSDFEGGYLVVNDATGEGRVYSINYNSTVSAGTALTVYLDDAIETALTTSSEVTLVKNPWADVVIAAAGHVHFAAGVPLVTVGSAASVPQFFWAQTWGVCGVWDDAATAIGAVLQSGTTAGQVEVGDGAAQPVGVQLYTGVDGEYYPKFLTIAP
;
A
#
# COMPACT_ATOMS: atom_id res chain seq x y z
N MET A 1 6.91 -1.24 -3.39
CA MET A 1 5.80 -0.34 -3.05
C MET A 1 4.54 -0.92 -3.61
N SER A 2 3.47 -0.94 -2.83
CA SER A 2 2.16 -1.40 -3.31
C SER A 2 1.48 -0.23 -4.01
N GLU A 3 1.12 -0.38 -5.28
CA GLU A 3 0.29 0.59 -5.99
C GLU A 3 -1.18 0.28 -5.69
N VAL A 4 -1.86 1.20 -5.01
CA VAL A 4 -3.30 1.12 -4.84
C VAL A 4 -3.94 1.62 -6.13
N VAL A 5 -4.52 0.73 -6.94
CA VAL A 5 -5.35 1.14 -8.07
C VAL A 5 -6.66 1.71 -7.52
N VAL A 6 -6.71 3.01 -7.35
CA VAL A 6 -7.76 3.73 -6.64
C VAL A 6 -9.11 3.66 -7.36
N ALA A 7 -9.11 3.56 -8.69
CA ALA A 7 -10.31 3.74 -9.51
C ALA A 7 -11.41 2.68 -9.31
N ASN A 8 -11.05 1.43 -9.00
CA ASN A 8 -12.02 0.34 -8.90
C ASN A 8 -12.32 -0.10 -7.46
N ASN A 9 -11.52 0.32 -6.49
CA ASN A 9 -11.56 -0.14 -5.11
C ASN A 9 -11.96 0.96 -4.12
N ALA A 10 -12.09 2.21 -4.56
CA ALA A 10 -12.43 3.35 -3.73
C ALA A 10 -13.87 3.80 -3.96
N ASN A 11 -14.55 4.21 -2.89
CA ASN A 11 -15.94 4.65 -2.89
C ASN A 11 -16.89 3.68 -3.62
N ILE A 12 -16.75 2.39 -3.34
CA ILE A 12 -17.58 1.33 -3.89
C ILE A 12 -18.67 0.95 -2.90
N ASN A 13 -19.77 0.41 -3.41
CA ASN A 13 -20.92 0.07 -2.57
C ASN A 13 -21.01 -1.43 -2.31
N PRO A 14 -21.49 -1.84 -1.12
CA PRO A 14 -21.97 -3.19 -0.91
C PRO A 14 -23.07 -3.53 -1.92
N SER A 15 -22.95 -4.67 -2.58
CA SER A 15 -23.98 -5.18 -3.50
C SER A 15 -25.21 -5.73 -2.76
N ALA A 16 -25.03 -6.02 -1.45
CA ALA A 16 -26.08 -6.42 -0.53
C ALA A 16 -25.76 -5.87 0.87
N ALA A 17 -26.80 -5.65 1.68
CA ALA A 17 -26.63 -5.23 3.07
C ALA A 17 -25.86 -6.30 3.86
N ALA A 18 -24.94 -5.85 4.72
CA ALA A 18 -24.21 -6.71 5.64
C ALA A 18 -24.67 -6.41 7.08
N ALA A 19 -25.22 -7.40 7.76
CA ALA A 19 -25.75 -7.24 9.11
C ALA A 19 -24.62 -7.18 10.16
N VAL A 20 -24.93 -6.63 11.33
CA VAL A 20 -24.07 -6.78 12.50
C VAL A 20 -23.78 -8.26 12.78
N GLY A 21 -22.53 -8.58 13.03
CA GLY A 21 -22.07 -9.96 13.22
C GLY A 21 -21.66 -10.67 11.93
N ALA A 22 -21.87 -10.08 10.72
CA ALA A 22 -21.39 -10.65 9.48
C ALA A 22 -19.85 -10.57 9.41
N THR A 23 -19.24 -11.60 8.83
CA THR A 23 -17.78 -11.69 8.60
C THR A 23 -17.44 -11.61 7.12
N SER A 24 -18.37 -11.19 6.28
CA SER A 24 -18.13 -10.98 4.85
C SER A 24 -18.98 -9.83 4.31
N VAL A 25 -18.46 -9.16 3.29
CA VAL A 25 -19.14 -8.08 2.57
C VAL A 25 -19.04 -8.36 1.08
N ALA A 26 -20.19 -8.43 0.42
CA ALA A 26 -20.26 -8.48 -1.04
C ALA A 26 -20.25 -7.05 -1.59
N LEU A 27 -19.39 -6.79 -2.56
CA LEU A 27 -19.10 -5.46 -3.09
C LEU A 27 -19.30 -5.42 -4.61
N THR A 28 -19.64 -4.23 -5.10
CA THR A 28 -19.61 -3.91 -6.53
C THR A 28 -18.43 -2.98 -6.81
N LEU A 29 -17.42 -3.48 -7.53
CA LEU A 29 -16.24 -2.70 -7.91
C LEU A 29 -16.60 -1.55 -8.85
N GLY A 30 -15.85 -0.47 -8.82
CA GLY A 30 -16.05 0.70 -9.67
C GLY A 30 -15.84 0.46 -11.17
N GLY A 31 -15.25 -0.68 -11.54
CA GLY A 31 -15.03 -1.13 -12.90
C GLY A 31 -14.62 -2.58 -12.96
N SER A 32 -14.58 -3.13 -14.18
CA SER A 32 -14.14 -4.52 -14.40
C SER A 32 -12.70 -4.69 -13.93
N SER A 33 -12.48 -5.67 -13.07
CA SER A 33 -11.18 -5.99 -12.49
C SER A 33 -10.94 -7.49 -12.51
N THR A 34 -9.69 -7.89 -12.42
CA THR A 34 -9.27 -9.28 -12.28
C THR A 34 -8.50 -9.43 -10.98
N TYR A 35 -8.96 -10.32 -10.13
CA TYR A 35 -8.30 -10.75 -8.90
C TYR A 35 -8.24 -12.28 -8.97
N ASP A 36 -7.09 -12.79 -9.36
CA ASP A 36 -6.91 -14.23 -9.65
C ASP A 36 -6.68 -15.05 -8.38
N GLU A 37 -6.23 -14.38 -7.31
CA GLU A 37 -5.91 -15.00 -6.03
C GLU A 37 -6.94 -14.63 -4.96
N THR A 38 -7.20 -15.54 -4.05
CA THR A 38 -8.03 -15.25 -2.86
C THR A 38 -7.29 -14.42 -1.82
N SER A 39 -6.00 -14.20 -2.00
CA SER A 39 -5.10 -13.41 -1.15
C SER A 39 -4.82 -12.00 -1.69
N ASP A 40 -5.44 -11.58 -2.78
CA ASP A 40 -5.20 -10.24 -3.36
C ASP A 40 -5.41 -9.09 -2.37
N PHE A 41 -6.32 -9.24 -1.41
CA PHE A 41 -6.58 -8.27 -0.34
C PHE A 41 -6.24 -8.80 1.06
N GLU A 42 -5.64 -9.98 1.19
CA GLU A 42 -5.26 -10.57 2.48
C GLU A 42 -4.33 -9.65 3.28
N GLY A 43 -4.66 -9.42 4.56
CA GLY A 43 -3.94 -8.48 5.42
C GLY A 43 -4.11 -7.01 5.04
N GLY A 44 -5.01 -6.71 4.11
CA GLY A 44 -5.45 -5.37 3.78
C GLY A 44 -6.65 -4.93 4.62
N TYR A 45 -7.29 -3.84 4.20
CA TYR A 45 -8.35 -3.21 4.99
C TYR A 45 -9.56 -2.85 4.13
N LEU A 46 -10.75 -3.01 4.72
CA LEU A 46 -11.99 -2.40 4.27
C LEU A 46 -12.27 -1.19 5.16
N VAL A 47 -12.30 -0.01 4.57
CA VAL A 47 -12.59 1.26 5.26
C VAL A 47 -13.97 1.73 4.83
N VAL A 48 -14.84 2.04 5.78
CA VAL A 48 -16.16 2.61 5.48
C VAL A 48 -16.02 4.13 5.43
N ASN A 49 -16.20 4.70 4.24
CA ASN A 49 -15.95 6.13 3.99
C ASN A 49 -17.15 7.00 4.29
N ASP A 50 -18.36 6.52 3.99
CA ASP A 50 -19.59 7.34 4.08
C ASP A 50 -20.82 6.47 4.41
N ALA A 51 -21.88 7.13 4.83
CA ALA A 51 -23.18 6.60 5.22
C ALA A 51 -23.10 5.67 6.45
N THR A 52 -23.92 4.62 6.49
CA THR A 52 -24.00 3.75 7.67
C THR A 52 -22.70 2.96 7.88
N GLY A 53 -22.09 3.10 9.04
CA GLY A 53 -20.82 2.49 9.41
C GLY A 53 -19.60 3.38 9.17
N GLU A 54 -19.77 4.63 8.73
CA GLU A 54 -18.68 5.58 8.47
C GLU A 54 -17.64 5.59 9.59
N GLY A 55 -16.36 5.61 9.19
CA GLY A 55 -15.20 5.61 10.08
C GLY A 55 -14.80 4.23 10.62
N ARG A 56 -15.53 3.16 10.28
CA ARG A 56 -15.14 1.80 10.65
C ARG A 56 -14.08 1.28 9.68
N VAL A 57 -13.14 0.52 10.25
CA VAL A 57 -12.04 -0.15 9.53
C VAL A 57 -12.04 -1.62 9.95
N TYR A 58 -12.04 -2.50 8.97
CA TYR A 58 -12.03 -3.95 9.18
C TYR A 58 -10.84 -4.55 8.45
N SER A 59 -10.11 -5.45 9.10
CA SER A 59 -9.05 -6.25 8.49
C SER A 59 -9.64 -7.29 7.56
N ILE A 60 -9.00 -7.48 6.40
CA ILE A 60 -9.44 -8.48 5.40
C ILE A 60 -8.59 -9.73 5.56
N ASN A 61 -9.26 -10.86 5.80
CA ASN A 61 -8.65 -12.18 5.88
C ASN A 61 -8.34 -12.73 4.47
N TYR A 62 -9.34 -12.71 3.58
CA TYR A 62 -9.20 -13.13 2.19
C TYR A 62 -10.34 -12.56 1.33
N ASN A 63 -10.29 -12.79 0.03
CA ASN A 63 -11.32 -12.35 -0.92
C ASN A 63 -11.72 -13.45 -1.89
N SER A 64 -12.88 -13.28 -2.54
CA SER A 64 -13.24 -14.13 -3.68
C SER A 64 -12.41 -13.77 -4.91
N THR A 65 -12.15 -14.72 -5.78
CA THR A 65 -11.57 -14.43 -7.09
C THR A 65 -12.58 -13.70 -7.99
N VAL A 66 -12.06 -12.84 -8.88
CA VAL A 66 -12.85 -12.09 -9.87
C VAL A 66 -12.14 -12.20 -11.21
N SER A 67 -12.82 -12.67 -12.25
CA SER A 67 -12.27 -12.72 -13.60
C SER A 67 -13.03 -11.75 -14.51
N ALA A 68 -12.36 -10.61 -14.82
CA ALA A 68 -12.90 -9.53 -15.66
C ALA A 68 -14.34 -9.12 -15.27
N GLY A 69 -14.58 -8.95 -13.96
CA GLY A 69 -15.90 -8.66 -13.40
C GLY A 69 -15.91 -7.51 -12.41
N THR A 70 -17.07 -7.24 -11.84
CA THR A 70 -17.28 -6.20 -10.81
C THR A 70 -17.74 -6.76 -9.46
N ALA A 71 -18.06 -8.04 -9.37
CA ALA A 71 -18.55 -8.67 -8.13
C ALA A 71 -17.38 -9.22 -7.33
N LEU A 72 -17.12 -8.65 -6.16
CA LEU A 72 -16.10 -9.09 -5.21
C LEU A 72 -16.74 -9.35 -3.86
N THR A 73 -16.34 -10.43 -3.18
CA THR A 73 -16.65 -10.64 -1.76
C THR A 73 -15.36 -10.61 -0.97
N VAL A 74 -15.29 -9.77 0.05
CA VAL A 74 -14.21 -9.77 1.04
C VAL A 74 -14.67 -10.45 2.32
N TYR A 75 -13.79 -11.22 2.93
CA TYR A 75 -14.00 -11.92 4.19
C TYR A 75 -13.12 -11.25 5.23
N LEU A 76 -13.72 -10.92 6.37
CA LEU A 76 -13.11 -10.10 7.42
C LEU A 76 -12.59 -10.97 8.56
N ASP A 77 -11.52 -10.52 9.22
CA ASP A 77 -11.02 -11.17 10.44
C ASP A 77 -12.01 -11.00 11.61
N ASP A 78 -12.60 -9.81 11.70
CA ASP A 78 -13.56 -9.46 12.73
C ASP A 78 -14.97 -9.27 12.17
N ALA A 79 -15.96 -9.51 13.02
CA ALA A 79 -17.36 -9.33 12.66
C ALA A 79 -17.72 -7.84 12.54
N ILE A 80 -18.61 -7.52 11.60
CA ILE A 80 -19.15 -6.16 11.43
C ILE A 80 -19.87 -5.71 12.71
N GLU A 81 -19.45 -4.56 13.24
CA GLU A 81 -20.05 -3.97 14.43
C GLU A 81 -21.25 -3.06 14.13
N THR A 82 -21.25 -2.42 12.99
CA THR A 82 -22.33 -1.56 12.50
C THR A 82 -22.78 -2.05 11.15
N ALA A 83 -24.08 -2.36 11.02
CA ALA A 83 -24.63 -2.89 9.76
C ALA A 83 -24.30 -1.96 8.58
N LEU A 84 -23.88 -2.55 7.46
CA LEU A 84 -23.68 -1.82 6.21
C LEU A 84 -24.90 -2.00 5.33
N THR A 85 -25.24 -0.95 4.59
CA THR A 85 -26.33 -0.93 3.60
C THR A 85 -25.74 -0.83 2.20
N THR A 86 -26.57 -0.99 1.19
CA THR A 86 -26.19 -0.77 -0.20
C THR A 86 -25.88 0.71 -0.53
N SER A 87 -26.15 1.63 0.41
CA SER A 87 -25.79 3.03 0.30
C SER A 87 -24.52 3.39 1.08
N SER A 88 -23.97 2.44 1.86
CA SER A 88 -22.65 2.65 2.48
C SER A 88 -21.59 2.70 1.39
N GLU A 89 -20.58 3.55 1.56
CA GLU A 89 -19.44 3.61 0.66
C GLU A 89 -18.22 3.06 1.37
N VAL A 90 -17.48 2.20 0.69
CA VAL A 90 -16.27 1.57 1.23
C VAL A 90 -15.09 1.70 0.27
N THR A 91 -13.89 1.73 0.83
CA THR A 91 -12.63 1.65 0.10
C THR A 91 -11.86 0.42 0.53
N LEU A 92 -11.35 -0.32 -0.43
CA LEU A 92 -10.44 -1.44 -0.17
C LEU A 92 -9.00 -0.97 -0.30
N VAL A 93 -8.21 -1.30 0.70
CA VAL A 93 -6.77 -1.05 0.74
C VAL A 93 -6.06 -2.40 0.76
N LYS A 94 -5.18 -2.64 -0.20
CA LYS A 94 -4.32 -3.84 -0.19
C LYS A 94 -3.35 -3.78 0.99
N ASN A 95 -2.84 -4.93 1.40
CA ASN A 95 -1.76 -5.00 2.37
C ASN A 95 -0.57 -4.17 1.86
N PRO A 96 -0.16 -3.10 2.56
CA PRO A 96 0.92 -2.22 2.09
C PRO A 96 2.30 -2.90 2.05
N TRP A 97 2.41 -4.09 2.62
CA TRP A 97 3.65 -4.89 2.67
C TRP A 97 3.65 -6.06 1.67
N ALA A 98 2.53 -6.31 1.00
CA ALA A 98 2.43 -7.31 -0.07
C ALA A 98 2.64 -6.67 -1.45
N ASP A 99 3.11 -7.48 -2.40
CA ASP A 99 3.31 -7.09 -3.80
C ASP A 99 4.18 -5.82 -3.98
N VAL A 100 5.14 -5.62 -3.06
CA VAL A 100 6.04 -4.46 -3.13
C VAL A 100 6.93 -4.55 -4.37
N VAL A 101 7.05 -3.42 -5.05
CA VAL A 101 7.90 -3.26 -6.23
C VAL A 101 8.99 -2.23 -5.97
N ILE A 102 10.02 -2.17 -6.82
CA ILE A 102 10.99 -1.08 -6.74
C ILE A 102 10.25 0.26 -6.91
N ALA A 103 10.60 1.25 -6.07
CA ALA A 103 10.03 2.58 -6.20
C ALA A 103 10.24 3.11 -7.62
N ALA A 104 9.15 3.31 -8.36
CA ALA A 104 9.21 3.90 -9.68
C ALA A 104 9.41 5.41 -9.59
N ALA A 105 9.86 6.04 -10.66
CA ALA A 105 9.89 7.49 -10.76
C ALA A 105 8.49 8.11 -10.58
N GLY A 106 8.41 9.28 -9.94
CA GLY A 106 7.18 10.06 -9.92
C GLY A 106 6.51 10.27 -8.56
N HIS A 107 7.10 9.88 -7.47
CA HIS A 107 6.73 10.26 -6.08
C HIS A 107 5.33 9.86 -5.59
N VAL A 108 4.59 9.04 -6.32
CA VAL A 108 3.18 8.71 -6.05
C VAL A 108 2.99 7.40 -5.26
N HIS A 109 4.03 6.94 -4.56
CA HIS A 109 4.04 5.62 -3.94
C HIS A 109 4.16 5.70 -2.42
N PHE A 110 3.55 4.74 -1.74
CA PHE A 110 3.81 4.48 -0.33
C PHE A 110 5.16 3.74 -0.19
N ALA A 111 6.09 4.28 0.59
CA ALA A 111 7.37 3.64 0.85
C ALA A 111 7.20 2.49 1.85
N ALA A 112 7.41 1.26 1.42
CA ALA A 112 7.31 0.08 2.29
C ALA A 112 8.58 -0.16 3.12
N GLY A 113 9.76 0.20 2.61
CA GLY A 113 11.05 0.03 3.28
C GLY A 113 12.21 -0.12 2.31
N VAL A 114 13.41 -0.28 2.84
CA VAL A 114 14.65 -0.49 2.08
C VAL A 114 15.10 -1.94 2.29
N PRO A 115 15.16 -2.78 1.24
CA PRO A 115 15.68 -4.13 1.36
C PRO A 115 17.19 -4.08 1.60
N LEU A 116 17.69 -4.91 2.54
CA LEU A 116 19.11 -5.00 2.87
C LEU A 116 19.86 -6.03 1.99
N VAL A 117 19.14 -6.70 1.12
CA VAL A 117 19.65 -7.70 0.18
C VAL A 117 19.04 -7.47 -1.20
N THR A 118 19.70 -7.95 -2.24
CA THR A 118 19.12 -7.94 -3.59
C THR A 118 17.89 -8.85 -3.61
N VAL A 119 16.74 -8.27 -3.93
CA VAL A 119 15.48 -9.00 -4.12
C VAL A 119 15.32 -9.25 -5.63
N GLY A 120 15.22 -10.52 -6.01
CA GLY A 120 15.04 -10.90 -7.42
C GLY A 120 13.63 -10.55 -7.92
N SER A 121 13.52 -10.21 -9.19
CA SER A 121 12.24 -9.95 -9.87
C SER A 121 11.63 -11.21 -10.49
N ALA A 122 11.63 -12.34 -9.78
CA ALA A 122 11.07 -13.57 -10.30
C ALA A 122 9.53 -13.51 -10.28
N ALA A 123 8.94 -13.18 -11.41
CA ALA A 123 7.50 -13.02 -11.61
C ALA A 123 6.64 -14.27 -11.30
N SER A 124 7.26 -15.42 -11.02
CA SER A 124 6.55 -16.70 -10.86
C SER A 124 6.67 -17.32 -9.46
N VAL A 125 7.44 -16.72 -8.56
CA VAL A 125 7.61 -17.25 -7.19
C VAL A 125 7.55 -16.08 -6.21
N PRO A 126 6.60 -16.06 -5.27
CA PRO A 126 6.56 -15.06 -4.21
C PRO A 126 7.88 -15.05 -3.44
N GLN A 127 8.47 -13.89 -3.25
CA GLN A 127 9.69 -13.72 -2.49
C GLN A 127 9.40 -12.92 -1.22
N PHE A 128 9.78 -13.49 -0.08
CA PHE A 128 9.70 -12.81 1.20
C PHE A 128 11.09 -12.29 1.56
N PHE A 129 11.16 -11.04 2.01
CA PHE A 129 12.40 -10.42 2.42
C PHE A 129 12.17 -9.44 3.56
N TRP A 130 13.25 -9.16 4.29
CA TRP A 130 13.24 -8.13 5.32
C TRP A 130 13.58 -6.78 4.72
N ALA A 131 12.76 -5.79 5.02
CA ALA A 131 13.01 -4.39 4.67
C ALA A 131 13.24 -3.56 5.93
N GLN A 132 14.23 -2.70 5.91
CA GLN A 132 14.47 -1.74 6.99
C GLN A 132 13.53 -0.55 6.82
N THR A 133 12.82 -0.19 7.88
CA THR A 133 11.88 0.94 7.91
C THR A 133 12.31 2.06 8.83
N TRP A 134 13.26 1.77 9.76
CA TRP A 134 13.70 2.71 10.77
C TRP A 134 15.20 2.62 11.02
N GLY A 135 15.83 3.76 11.36
CA GLY A 135 17.24 3.84 11.75
C GLY A 135 18.19 4.01 10.58
N VAL A 136 19.48 3.87 10.85
CA VAL A 136 20.54 4.13 9.86
C VAL A 136 20.57 3.06 8.78
N CYS A 137 20.49 3.49 7.52
CA CYS A 137 20.54 2.63 6.34
C CYS A 137 21.32 3.29 5.21
N GLY A 138 22.07 2.53 4.43
CA GLY A 138 22.69 2.99 3.18
C GLY A 138 21.64 2.98 2.06
N VAL A 139 21.35 4.14 1.48
CA VAL A 139 20.42 4.27 0.36
C VAL A 139 21.06 5.09 -0.75
N TRP A 140 20.72 4.78 -1.97
CA TRP A 140 21.26 5.40 -3.17
C TRP A 140 20.66 6.79 -3.40
N ASP A 141 21.51 7.82 -3.57
CA ASP A 141 21.10 9.19 -3.88
C ASP A 141 20.84 9.39 -5.37
N ASP A 142 19.73 10.08 -5.70
CA ASP A 142 19.33 10.48 -7.07
C ASP A 142 19.84 11.91 -7.40
N ALA A 143 20.43 12.60 -6.45
CA ALA A 143 21.06 13.92 -6.60
C ALA A 143 21.99 14.19 -5.44
N ALA A 144 22.82 15.23 -5.57
CA ALA A 144 23.62 15.73 -4.45
C ALA A 144 22.70 16.29 -3.36
N THR A 145 22.75 15.68 -2.17
CA THR A 145 21.89 16.01 -1.04
C THR A 145 22.69 16.59 0.12
N ALA A 146 22.17 17.64 0.75
CA ALA A 146 22.79 18.25 1.92
C ALA A 146 22.45 17.45 3.19
N ILE A 147 23.37 17.47 4.16
CA ILE A 147 23.13 16.92 5.51
C ILE A 147 21.89 17.57 6.14
N GLY A 148 21.05 16.76 6.77
CA GLY A 148 19.80 17.20 7.40
C GLY A 148 18.61 17.37 6.44
N ALA A 149 18.80 17.19 5.14
CA ALA A 149 17.69 17.24 4.18
C ALA A 149 16.70 16.11 4.45
N VAL A 150 15.41 16.42 4.41
CA VAL A 150 14.32 15.42 4.39
C VAL A 150 14.29 14.79 3.01
N LEU A 151 14.19 13.48 2.98
CA LEU A 151 14.27 12.68 1.75
C LEU A 151 12.91 12.07 1.38
N GLN A 152 12.68 11.93 0.10
CA GLN A 152 11.58 11.20 -0.51
C GLN A 152 12.10 10.21 -1.56
N SER A 153 11.23 9.40 -2.17
CA SER A 153 11.61 8.58 -3.33
C SER A 153 12.08 9.47 -4.47
N GLY A 154 13.17 9.09 -5.14
CA GLY A 154 13.77 9.85 -6.22
C GLY A 154 13.03 9.77 -7.56
N THR A 155 13.48 10.56 -8.52
CA THR A 155 13.03 10.48 -9.91
C THR A 155 13.61 9.28 -10.64
N THR A 156 14.67 8.71 -10.12
CA THR A 156 15.23 7.42 -10.60
C THR A 156 14.76 6.27 -9.70
N ALA A 157 14.35 5.17 -10.32
CA ALA A 157 13.81 4.03 -9.60
C ALA A 157 14.76 3.45 -8.55
N GLY A 158 14.27 3.33 -7.31
CA GLY A 158 15.04 2.79 -6.18
C GLY A 158 15.97 3.77 -5.48
N GLN A 159 16.06 5.00 -5.94
CA GLN A 159 16.86 6.07 -5.35
C GLN A 159 16.01 7.01 -4.46
N VAL A 160 16.70 7.87 -3.72
CA VAL A 160 16.08 8.92 -2.90
C VAL A 160 16.66 10.27 -3.27
N GLU A 161 15.85 11.32 -3.12
CA GLU A 161 16.21 12.71 -3.36
C GLU A 161 15.69 13.63 -2.24
N VAL A 162 16.06 14.91 -2.30
CA VAL A 162 15.51 15.92 -1.38
C VAL A 162 14.01 16.06 -1.61
N GLY A 163 13.22 15.95 -0.52
CA GLY A 163 11.78 16.08 -0.57
C GLY A 163 11.33 17.50 -0.92
N ASP A 164 10.39 17.59 -1.85
CA ASP A 164 9.69 18.81 -2.23
C ASP A 164 8.30 18.93 -1.58
N GLY A 165 7.94 17.93 -0.76
CA GLY A 165 6.63 17.83 -0.11
C GLY A 165 5.54 17.15 -0.95
N ALA A 166 5.87 16.67 -2.15
CA ALA A 166 4.91 15.98 -3.03
C ALA A 166 4.75 14.49 -2.70
N ALA A 167 5.74 13.90 -2.01
CA ALA A 167 5.75 12.47 -1.69
C ALA A 167 5.92 12.21 -0.17
N GLN A 168 5.72 10.94 0.22
CA GLN A 168 5.97 10.52 1.59
C GLN A 168 7.45 10.68 1.94
N PRO A 169 7.79 11.34 3.07
CA PRO A 169 9.15 11.35 3.59
C PRO A 169 9.62 9.93 3.91
N VAL A 170 10.82 9.58 3.47
CA VAL A 170 11.44 8.26 3.75
C VAL A 170 12.51 8.34 4.84
N GLY A 171 13.06 9.53 5.09
CA GLY A 171 14.09 9.72 6.11
C GLY A 171 14.81 11.05 6.00
N VAL A 172 15.97 11.12 6.66
CA VAL A 172 16.83 12.31 6.70
C VAL A 172 18.26 11.96 6.30
N GLN A 173 18.90 12.82 5.53
CA GLN A 173 20.28 12.69 5.10
C GLN A 173 21.25 12.90 6.28
N LEU A 174 22.12 11.93 6.55
CA LEU A 174 23.10 12.02 7.64
C LEU A 174 24.45 12.63 7.21
N TYR A 175 24.82 12.51 5.94
CA TYR A 175 26.02 13.07 5.33
C TYR A 175 25.68 13.69 3.99
N THR A 176 26.48 14.68 3.55
CA THR A 176 26.34 15.22 2.19
C THR A 176 26.49 14.10 1.18
N GLY A 177 25.44 13.87 0.40
CA GLY A 177 25.39 12.83 -0.61
C GLY A 177 25.92 13.31 -1.97
N VAL A 178 26.28 12.35 -2.81
CA VAL A 178 26.65 12.55 -4.21
C VAL A 178 25.70 11.72 -5.07
N ASP A 179 25.30 12.29 -6.18
CA ASP A 179 24.45 11.61 -7.16
C ASP A 179 25.04 10.26 -7.58
N GLY A 180 24.21 9.23 -7.62
CA GLY A 180 24.60 7.89 -8.04
C GLY A 180 25.42 7.10 -7.02
N GLU A 181 25.50 7.52 -5.76
CA GLU A 181 26.24 6.83 -4.70
C GLU A 181 25.38 6.48 -3.49
N TYR A 182 25.82 5.50 -2.69
CA TYR A 182 25.18 5.10 -1.43
C TYR A 182 25.71 5.92 -0.27
N TYR A 183 24.80 6.57 0.45
CA TYR A 183 25.12 7.33 1.67
C TYR A 183 24.22 6.91 2.83
N PRO A 184 24.69 7.10 4.08
CA PRO A 184 23.87 6.80 5.25
C PRO A 184 22.74 7.81 5.40
N LYS A 185 21.53 7.26 5.55
CA LYS A 185 20.28 7.96 5.86
C LYS A 185 19.74 7.48 7.20
N PHE A 186 19.01 8.30 7.88
CA PHE A 186 18.17 7.85 8.99
C PHE A 186 16.74 7.69 8.46
N LEU A 187 16.29 6.44 8.32
CA LEU A 187 14.95 6.12 7.84
C LEU A 187 13.90 6.43 8.90
N THR A 188 12.74 6.93 8.46
CA THR A 188 11.57 7.24 9.29
C THR A 188 10.26 6.78 8.64
N ILE A 189 10.31 5.69 7.87
CA ILE A 189 9.16 5.14 7.13
C ILE A 189 8.10 4.61 8.10
N ALA A 190 8.51 3.72 9.01
CA ALA A 190 7.68 3.19 10.10
C ALA A 190 8.57 2.74 11.25
N PRO A 191 8.24 3.07 12.51
CA PRO A 191 9.00 2.67 13.68
C PRO A 191 8.87 1.18 14.00
#